data_1b087786c5a4e356d9cdc9614f880b63
#
_entry.id   1b087786c5a4e356d9cdc9614f880b63
#
_cell.length_a   1.000
_cell.length_b   1.000
_cell.length_c   1.000
_cell.angle_alpha   90.00
_cell.angle_beta   90.00
_cell.angle_gamma   90.00
#
_symmetry.space_group_name_H-M   'P 1'
#
loop_
_entity.id
_entity.type
_entity.pdbx_description
1 polymer ?
#
loop_
_entity_poly.entity_id
_entity_poly.type
_entity_poly.pdbx_seq_one_letter_code
_entity_poly.pdbx_strand_id
1 'polypeptide(L)'
;MSGLVWPSAPVPAERGDEWRWALPTVHDASRVRMDLRARLAHPSLAARSTEDAREGLLLVFEELSSNALRHGGGDVQAVIVTNAACWLIVLSDEAPDAPPRPAVDRDPAFGGMGLPMVAQLSLDYGWASEPGRKHVWARLPSGLDVTAVPRPRSSSASD
;
A
#
# COMPACT_ATOMS: atom_id res chain seq x y z
N MET A 1 -19.74 13.79 -10.62
CA MET A 1 -18.75 12.71 -10.60
C MET A 1 -18.32 12.45 -9.16
N SER A 2 -18.63 11.27 -8.68
CA SER A 2 -18.09 10.85 -7.39
C SER A 2 -16.61 10.52 -7.57
N GLY A 3 -15.73 11.35 -7.02
CA GLY A 3 -14.33 11.02 -6.92
C GLY A 3 -14.14 9.75 -6.07
N LEU A 4 -13.08 8.99 -6.33
CA LEU A 4 -12.71 7.87 -5.50
C LEU A 4 -12.50 8.34 -4.07
N VAL A 5 -13.28 7.82 -3.15
CA VAL A 5 -13.10 8.05 -1.71
C VAL A 5 -12.29 6.89 -1.15
N TRP A 6 -11.13 7.20 -0.56
CA TRP A 6 -10.32 6.18 0.11
C TRP A 6 -10.99 5.82 1.43
N PRO A 7 -11.40 4.55 1.62
CA PRO A 7 -12.22 4.20 2.77
C PRO A 7 -11.44 4.28 4.08
N SER A 8 -12.11 4.75 5.12
CA SER A 8 -11.60 4.65 6.48
C SER A 8 -11.82 3.22 6.98
N ALA A 9 -10.74 2.51 7.24
CA ALA A 9 -10.78 1.12 7.66
C ALA A 9 -9.51 0.77 8.43
N PRO A 10 -9.59 -0.05 9.48
CA PRO A 10 -8.42 -0.44 10.26
C PRO A 10 -7.44 -1.24 9.40
N VAL A 11 -6.14 -1.10 9.72
CA VAL A 11 -5.10 -1.89 9.08
C VAL A 11 -5.35 -3.38 9.37
N PRO A 12 -5.41 -4.25 8.35
CA PRO A 12 -5.61 -5.67 8.56
C PRO A 12 -4.47 -6.29 9.38
N ALA A 13 -4.81 -7.26 10.21
CA ALA A 13 -3.84 -8.06 10.93
C ALA A 13 -3.35 -9.20 10.03
N GLU A 14 -2.25 -8.98 9.32
CA GLU A 14 -1.61 -9.99 8.48
C GLU A 14 -0.38 -10.54 9.16
N ARG A 15 -0.17 -11.85 9.06
CA ARG A 15 1.01 -12.54 9.57
C ARG A 15 1.87 -12.99 8.41
N GLY A 16 3.19 -12.83 8.56
CA GLY A 16 4.16 -13.21 7.56
C GLY A 16 5.51 -12.56 7.82
N ASP A 17 6.37 -12.62 6.82
CA ASP A 17 7.65 -11.92 6.86
C ASP A 17 7.41 -10.42 6.77
N GLU A 18 8.04 -9.67 7.65
CA GLU A 18 7.83 -8.22 7.75
C GLU A 18 9.10 -7.47 7.38
N TRP A 19 8.95 -6.50 6.49
CA TRP A 19 10.01 -5.58 6.07
C TRP A 19 9.63 -4.16 6.47
N ARG A 20 10.57 -3.42 7.05
CA ARG A 20 10.37 -2.04 7.49
C ARG A 20 11.44 -1.12 6.95
N TRP A 21 11.03 0.07 6.52
CA TRP A 21 11.93 1.12 6.08
C TRP A 21 11.46 2.48 6.59
N ALA A 22 12.43 3.34 6.92
CA ALA A 22 12.19 4.76 7.10
C ALA A 22 12.38 5.48 5.75
N LEU A 23 11.52 6.43 5.46
CA LEU A 23 11.53 7.21 4.22
C LEU A 23 11.65 8.70 4.54
N PRO A 24 12.85 9.19 4.92
CA PRO A 24 13.02 10.61 5.26
C PRO A 24 12.82 11.54 4.05
N THR A 25 13.19 11.10 2.84
CA THR A 25 13.12 11.91 1.63
C THR A 25 12.69 11.10 0.41
N VAL A 26 12.42 11.79 -0.69
CA VAL A 26 12.11 11.17 -1.98
C VAL A 26 13.25 10.29 -2.48
N HIS A 27 14.51 10.67 -2.21
CA HIS A 27 15.69 9.85 -2.57
C HIS A 27 15.71 8.52 -1.82
N ASP A 28 15.30 8.53 -0.55
CA ASP A 28 15.19 7.31 0.24
C ASP A 28 14.10 6.40 -0.29
N ALA A 29 12.98 6.95 -0.75
CA ALA A 29 11.92 6.17 -1.39
C ALA A 29 12.43 5.42 -2.63
N SER A 30 13.23 6.08 -3.47
CA SER A 30 13.83 5.44 -4.65
C SER A 30 14.79 4.31 -4.26
N ARG A 31 15.60 4.53 -3.25
CA ARG A 31 16.53 3.51 -2.73
C ARG A 31 15.79 2.32 -2.15
N VAL A 32 14.74 2.58 -1.38
CA VAL A 32 13.90 1.52 -0.79
C VAL A 32 13.17 0.75 -1.88
N ARG A 33 12.70 1.43 -2.94
CA ARG A 33 12.09 0.76 -4.09
C ARG A 33 13.05 -0.23 -4.75
N MET A 34 14.33 0.13 -4.87
CA MET A 34 15.36 -0.77 -5.39
C MET A 34 15.59 -1.96 -4.46
N ASP A 35 15.65 -1.72 -3.15
CA ASP A 35 15.77 -2.79 -2.15
C ASP A 35 14.55 -3.73 -2.20
N LEU A 36 13.36 -3.19 -2.29
CA LEU A 36 12.13 -3.96 -2.44
C LEU A 36 12.17 -4.82 -3.71
N ARG A 37 12.58 -4.26 -4.84
CA ARG A 37 12.73 -5.00 -6.09
C ARG A 37 13.69 -6.18 -5.93
N ALA A 38 14.82 -5.99 -5.26
CA ALA A 38 15.78 -7.05 -5.00
C ALA A 38 15.20 -8.15 -4.11
N ARG A 39 14.44 -7.79 -3.07
CA ARG A 39 13.77 -8.76 -2.19
C ARG A 39 12.72 -9.57 -2.94
N LEU A 40 11.94 -8.93 -3.81
CA LEU A 40 10.93 -9.58 -4.63
C LEU A 40 11.53 -10.53 -5.67
N ALA A 41 12.75 -10.28 -6.12
CA ALA A 41 13.48 -11.13 -7.06
C ALA A 41 14.15 -12.35 -6.39
N HIS A 42 14.17 -12.41 -5.06
CA HIS A 42 14.75 -13.56 -4.35
C HIS A 42 14.00 -14.84 -4.77
N PRO A 43 14.71 -15.95 -5.10
CA PRO A 43 14.09 -17.16 -5.63
C PRO A 43 12.93 -17.73 -4.80
N SER A 44 13.03 -17.66 -3.47
CA SER A 44 11.99 -18.18 -2.60
C SER A 44 10.68 -17.39 -2.71
N LEU A 45 10.76 -16.08 -2.89
CA LEU A 45 9.58 -15.24 -3.05
C LEU A 45 9.05 -15.30 -4.49
N ALA A 46 9.95 -15.26 -5.47
CA ALA A 46 9.58 -15.36 -6.88
C ALA A 46 8.85 -16.67 -7.21
N ALA A 47 9.24 -17.77 -6.58
CA ALA A 47 8.57 -19.06 -6.73
C ALA A 47 7.14 -19.10 -6.16
N ARG A 48 6.81 -18.17 -5.25
CA ARG A 48 5.50 -18.10 -4.58
C ARG A 48 4.67 -16.90 -4.99
N SER A 49 5.00 -16.30 -6.12
CA SER A 49 4.30 -15.11 -6.62
C SER A 49 4.38 -15.04 -8.14
N THR A 50 3.51 -14.24 -8.73
CA THR A 50 3.58 -13.96 -10.17
C THR A 50 4.39 -12.69 -10.42
N GLU A 51 4.94 -12.57 -11.62
CA GLU A 51 5.63 -11.35 -12.04
C GLU A 51 4.71 -10.13 -11.98
N ASP A 52 3.47 -10.27 -12.46
CA ASP A 52 2.48 -9.19 -12.42
C ASP A 52 2.19 -8.75 -10.98
N ALA A 53 2.08 -9.67 -10.04
CA ALA A 53 1.88 -9.35 -8.64
C ALA A 53 3.07 -8.58 -8.05
N ARG A 54 4.29 -8.98 -8.37
CA ARG A 54 5.50 -8.27 -7.92
C ARG A 54 5.59 -6.86 -8.49
N GLU A 55 5.33 -6.71 -9.79
CA GLU A 55 5.30 -5.38 -10.42
C GLU A 55 4.16 -4.51 -9.84
N GLY A 56 3.02 -5.10 -9.55
CA GLY A 56 1.90 -4.42 -8.89
C GLY A 56 2.28 -3.88 -7.52
N LEU A 57 2.99 -4.66 -6.70
CA LEU A 57 3.45 -4.19 -5.39
C LEU A 57 4.44 -3.04 -5.52
N LEU A 58 5.35 -3.06 -6.49
CA LEU A 58 6.29 -1.96 -6.73
C LEU A 58 5.56 -0.67 -7.12
N LEU A 59 4.54 -0.78 -7.97
CA LEU A 59 3.72 0.38 -8.36
C LEU A 59 2.95 0.94 -7.16
N VAL A 60 2.36 0.09 -6.36
CA VAL A 60 1.62 0.51 -5.15
C VAL A 60 2.57 1.17 -4.15
N PHE A 61 3.75 0.60 -3.94
CA PHE A 61 4.77 1.22 -3.10
C PHE A 61 5.11 2.64 -3.58
N GLU A 62 5.36 2.79 -4.87
CA GLU A 62 5.69 4.10 -5.47
C GLU A 62 4.58 5.13 -5.23
N GLU A 63 3.33 4.75 -5.47
CA GLU A 63 2.20 5.66 -5.33
C GLU A 63 1.90 6.01 -3.86
N LEU A 64 1.89 5.04 -2.98
CA LEU A 64 1.62 5.29 -1.56
C LEU A 64 2.76 6.06 -0.88
N SER A 65 4.02 5.75 -1.21
CA SER A 65 5.17 6.48 -0.66
C SER A 65 5.23 7.92 -1.18
N SER A 66 4.97 8.13 -2.47
CA SER A 66 4.87 9.47 -3.06
C SER A 66 3.75 10.29 -2.40
N ASN A 67 2.60 9.68 -2.19
CA ASN A 67 1.47 10.33 -1.52
C ASN A 67 1.81 10.74 -0.07
N ALA A 68 2.44 9.85 0.68
CA ALA A 68 2.85 10.12 2.06
C ALA A 68 3.90 11.24 2.14
N LEU A 69 4.88 11.24 1.23
CA LEU A 69 5.95 12.25 1.20
C LEU A 69 5.48 13.62 0.74
N ARG A 70 4.43 13.67 -0.11
CA ARG A 70 3.90 14.95 -0.63
C ARG A 70 2.81 15.55 0.26
N HIS A 71 1.93 14.72 0.79
CA HIS A 71 0.70 15.17 1.46
C HIS A 71 0.66 14.78 2.94
N GLY A 72 1.52 13.87 3.36
CA GLY A 72 1.71 13.55 4.76
C GLY A 72 2.62 14.57 5.44
N GLY A 73 2.85 14.37 6.71
CA GLY A 73 3.75 15.21 7.50
C GLY A 73 4.69 14.37 8.34
N GLY A 74 5.84 14.94 8.72
CA GLY A 74 6.79 14.35 9.63
C GLY A 74 7.44 13.09 9.11
N ASP A 75 7.63 12.13 9.99
CA ASP A 75 8.28 10.86 9.71
C ASP A 75 7.39 9.96 8.86
N VAL A 76 7.91 9.50 7.72
CA VAL A 76 7.24 8.52 6.85
C VAL A 76 7.92 7.17 7.01
N GLN A 77 7.12 6.13 7.23
CA GLN A 77 7.60 4.76 7.34
C GLN A 77 6.79 3.84 6.42
N ALA A 78 7.46 2.85 5.85
CA ALA A 78 6.84 1.80 5.06
C ALA A 78 7.00 0.45 5.75
N VAL A 79 5.93 -0.32 5.77
CA VAL A 79 5.92 -1.70 6.25
C VAL A 79 5.30 -2.57 5.18
N ILE A 80 5.93 -3.69 4.87
CA ILE A 80 5.36 -4.72 3.99
C ILE A 80 5.37 -6.04 4.74
N VAL A 81 4.21 -6.70 4.77
CA VAL A 81 4.07 -8.06 5.29
C VAL A 81 3.76 -8.98 4.12
N THR A 82 4.55 -10.04 3.97
CA THR A 82 4.38 -11.02 2.89
C THR A 82 4.02 -12.39 3.45
N ASN A 83 3.05 -13.04 2.82
CA ASN A 83 2.71 -14.43 3.07
C ASN A 83 2.27 -15.11 1.77
N ALA A 84 1.92 -16.38 1.83
CA ALA A 84 1.60 -17.16 0.63
C ALA A 84 0.34 -16.66 -0.10
N ALA A 85 -0.60 -16.04 0.61
CA ALA A 85 -1.89 -15.63 0.07
C ALA A 85 -1.89 -14.20 -0.45
N CYS A 86 -1.31 -13.27 0.32
CA CYS A 86 -1.37 -11.84 0.00
C CYS A 86 -0.20 -11.07 0.60
N TRP A 87 -0.08 -9.83 0.16
CA TRP A 87 0.91 -8.88 0.64
C TRP A 87 0.20 -7.64 1.17
N LEU A 88 0.54 -7.23 2.38
CA LEU A 88 0.05 -6.00 2.98
C LEU A 88 1.14 -4.94 2.92
N ILE A 89 0.81 -3.76 2.40
CA ILE A 89 1.68 -2.59 2.44
C ILE A 89 1.02 -1.50 3.27
N VAL A 90 1.79 -0.89 4.17
CA VAL A 90 1.33 0.20 5.03
C VAL A 90 2.34 1.35 4.95
N LEU A 91 1.88 2.51 4.56
CA LEU A 91 2.63 3.77 4.64
C LEU A 91 2.09 4.59 5.79
N SER A 92 2.96 4.97 6.72
CA SER A 92 2.58 5.75 7.90
C SER A 92 3.24 7.12 7.87
N ASP A 93 2.49 8.15 8.24
CA ASP A 93 2.99 9.52 8.37
C ASP A 93 2.40 10.19 9.63
N GLU A 94 2.82 11.43 9.89
CA GLU A 94 2.41 12.18 11.07
C GLU A 94 1.34 13.24 10.77
N ALA A 95 0.49 13.00 9.77
CA ALA A 95 -0.64 13.87 9.43
C ALA A 95 -1.98 13.13 9.64
N PRO A 96 -2.39 12.88 10.90
CA PRO A 96 -3.56 12.02 11.18
C PRO A 96 -4.88 12.59 10.68
N ASP A 97 -4.98 13.89 10.47
CA ASP A 97 -6.21 14.56 10.04
C ASP A 97 -6.30 14.78 8.53
N ALA A 98 -5.29 14.34 7.77
CA ALA A 98 -5.25 14.51 6.33
C ALA A 98 -5.51 13.17 5.62
N PRO A 99 -6.77 12.86 5.25
CA PRO A 99 -7.07 11.60 4.56
C PRO A 99 -6.36 11.53 3.20
N PRO A 100 -6.04 10.32 2.72
CA PRO A 100 -5.47 10.17 1.39
C PRO A 100 -6.41 10.75 0.35
N ARG A 101 -5.88 11.57 -0.54
CA ARG A 101 -6.66 12.20 -1.60
C ARG A 101 -6.09 11.81 -2.95
N PRO A 102 -6.95 11.37 -3.90
CA PRO A 102 -6.52 11.24 -5.28
C PRO A 102 -6.03 12.60 -5.78
N ALA A 103 -4.91 12.60 -6.52
CA ALA A 103 -4.47 13.79 -7.20
C ALA A 103 -5.47 14.12 -8.32
N VAL A 104 -6.30 15.13 -8.11
CA VAL A 104 -7.16 15.69 -9.14
C VAL A 104 -6.34 16.69 -9.95
N ASP A 105 -6.47 16.69 -11.25
CA ASP A 105 -5.76 17.61 -12.18
C ASP A 105 -4.25 17.35 -12.30
N ARG A 106 -3.80 16.13 -12.04
CA ARG A 106 -2.42 15.77 -12.27
C ARG A 106 -2.20 15.30 -13.70
N ASP A 107 -1.15 15.86 -14.33
CA ASP A 107 -0.70 15.36 -15.62
C ASP A 107 -0.27 13.88 -15.46
N PRO A 108 -0.83 12.94 -16.25
CA PRO A 108 -0.42 11.54 -16.23
C PRO A 108 1.08 11.31 -16.43
N ALA A 109 1.80 12.26 -17.07
CA ALA A 109 3.24 12.20 -17.26
C ALA A 109 4.03 12.26 -15.94
N PHE A 110 3.42 12.69 -14.83
CA PHE A 110 4.07 12.79 -13.51
C PHE A 110 3.64 11.68 -12.54
N GLY A 111 3.37 10.47 -13.04
CA GLY A 111 2.97 9.34 -12.22
C GLY A 111 1.50 9.35 -11.86
N GLY A 112 0.67 9.77 -12.77
CA GLY A 112 -0.70 10.17 -12.50
C GLY A 112 -1.78 9.11 -12.46
N MET A 113 -1.46 7.82 -12.26
CA MET A 113 -2.52 6.83 -12.04
C MET A 113 -2.92 6.75 -10.55
N GLY A 114 -2.02 7.09 -9.64
CA GLY A 114 -2.27 7.36 -8.23
C GLY A 114 -3.12 6.34 -7.49
N LEU A 115 -3.89 6.84 -6.55
CA LEU A 115 -4.76 6.02 -5.69
C LEU A 115 -5.80 5.19 -6.47
N PRO A 116 -6.38 5.65 -7.60
CA PRO A 116 -7.27 4.80 -8.40
C PRO A 116 -6.59 3.52 -8.90
N MET A 117 -5.34 3.59 -9.31
CA MET A 117 -4.59 2.40 -9.73
C MET A 117 -4.33 1.46 -8.55
N VAL A 118 -3.97 2.00 -7.40
CA VAL A 118 -3.80 1.20 -6.17
C VAL A 118 -5.10 0.45 -5.86
N ALA A 119 -6.24 1.11 -5.94
CA ALA A 119 -7.53 0.49 -5.71
C ALA A 119 -7.80 -0.67 -6.68
N GLN A 120 -7.46 -0.51 -7.96
CA GLN A 120 -7.65 -1.55 -8.96
C GLN A 120 -6.75 -2.78 -8.75
N LEU A 121 -5.51 -2.56 -8.29
CA LEU A 121 -4.55 -3.63 -8.05
C LEU A 121 -4.77 -4.36 -6.73
N SER A 122 -5.56 -3.80 -5.82
CA SER A 122 -5.69 -4.27 -4.45
C SER A 122 -6.92 -5.14 -4.24
N LEU A 123 -6.78 -6.13 -3.36
CA LEU A 123 -7.91 -6.92 -2.85
C LEU A 123 -8.82 -6.05 -1.98
N ASP A 124 -8.22 -5.26 -1.13
CA ASP A 124 -8.83 -4.22 -0.33
C ASP A 124 -7.80 -3.16 0.04
N TYR A 125 -8.26 -2.01 0.50
CA TYR A 125 -7.43 -0.88 0.84
C TYR A 125 -8.19 0.06 1.79
N GLY A 126 -7.46 0.91 2.48
CA GLY A 126 -8.06 1.85 3.39
C GLY A 126 -7.03 2.73 4.07
N TRP A 127 -7.51 3.53 5.01
CA TRP A 127 -6.65 4.32 5.87
C TRP A 127 -7.22 4.34 7.29
N ALA A 128 -6.33 4.44 8.24
CA ALA A 128 -6.69 4.55 9.64
C ALA A 128 -5.85 5.66 10.29
N SER A 129 -6.42 6.39 11.23
CA SER A 129 -5.67 7.35 12.02
C SER A 129 -5.70 6.97 13.49
N GLU A 130 -4.62 7.31 14.16
CA GLU A 130 -4.48 7.26 15.60
C GLU A 130 -3.83 8.56 16.06
N PRO A 131 -3.79 8.88 17.36
CA PRO A 131 -3.16 10.12 17.80
C PRO A 131 -1.73 10.27 17.30
N GLY A 132 -1.49 11.30 16.49
CA GLY A 132 -0.19 11.64 15.92
C GLY A 132 0.23 10.90 14.68
N ARG A 133 -0.52 9.90 14.20
CA ARG A 133 -0.14 9.13 13.00
C ARG A 133 -1.34 8.75 12.15
N LYS A 134 -1.06 8.60 10.85
CA LYS A 134 -1.98 8.04 9.86
C LYS A 134 -1.32 6.84 9.21
N HIS A 135 -2.11 5.82 8.91
CA HIS A 135 -1.70 4.61 8.20
C HIS A 135 -2.54 4.46 6.94
N VAL A 136 -1.91 4.52 5.78
CA VAL A 136 -2.55 4.25 4.49
C VAL A 136 -2.09 2.87 4.04
N TRP A 137 -3.02 1.99 3.74
CA TRP A 137 -2.68 0.59 3.49
C TRP A 137 -3.40 0.03 2.26
N ALA A 138 -2.80 -1.01 1.70
CA ALA A 138 -3.38 -1.81 0.63
C ALA A 138 -2.96 -3.26 0.80
N ARG A 139 -3.85 -4.17 0.50
CA ARG A 139 -3.60 -5.61 0.49
C ARG A 139 -3.70 -6.11 -0.94
N LEU A 140 -2.65 -6.80 -1.41
CA LEU A 140 -2.52 -7.24 -2.79
C LEU A 140 -2.42 -8.76 -2.87
N PRO A 141 -2.92 -9.39 -3.96
CA PRO A 141 -2.72 -10.82 -4.16
C PRO A 141 -1.26 -11.12 -4.48
N SER A 142 -0.76 -12.27 -4.04
CA SER A 142 0.54 -12.79 -4.48
C SER A 142 0.50 -13.32 -5.92
N GLY A 143 -0.70 -13.55 -6.44
CA GLY A 143 -0.96 -14.02 -7.80
C GLY A 143 -1.10 -15.53 -7.94
N LEU A 144 -0.73 -16.33 -6.95
CA LEU A 144 -0.73 -17.78 -7.07
C LEU A 144 -1.98 -18.48 -6.56
N ASP A 145 -2.70 -17.87 -5.61
CA ASP A 145 -3.88 -18.50 -5.01
C ASP A 145 -4.94 -17.46 -4.68
N VAL A 146 -5.64 -17.02 -5.72
CA VAL A 146 -6.69 -16.00 -5.62
C VAL A 146 -7.94 -16.51 -4.88
N THR A 147 -8.13 -17.83 -4.83
CA THR A 147 -9.32 -18.44 -4.22
C THR A 147 -9.22 -18.60 -2.71
N ALA A 148 -8.03 -18.53 -2.14
CA ALA A 148 -7.77 -18.77 -0.72
C ALA A 148 -7.78 -17.51 0.15
N VAL A 149 -7.97 -16.31 -0.41
CA VAL A 149 -8.00 -15.06 0.36
C VAL A 149 -9.40 -14.83 0.89
N PRO A 150 -9.63 -14.94 2.20
CA PRO A 150 -10.93 -14.63 2.77
C PRO A 150 -11.25 -13.15 2.55
N ARG A 151 -12.38 -12.85 1.95
CA ARG A 151 -12.88 -11.48 1.94
C ARG A 151 -13.13 -11.07 3.39
N PRO A 152 -12.70 -9.87 3.79
CA PRO A 152 -13.08 -9.37 5.10
C PRO A 152 -14.61 -9.38 5.18
N ARG A 153 -15.13 -9.99 6.22
CA ARG A 153 -16.57 -9.90 6.48
C ARG A 153 -16.88 -8.42 6.67
N SER A 154 -17.72 -7.88 5.81
CA SER A 154 -18.34 -6.62 6.09
C SER A 154 -19.11 -6.84 7.41
N SER A 155 -18.63 -6.21 8.47
CA SER A 155 -19.45 -6.12 9.67
C SER A 155 -20.65 -5.26 9.29
N SER A 156 -21.75 -5.90 8.92
CA SER A 156 -23.04 -5.25 8.98
C SER A 156 -23.25 -4.92 10.45
N ALA A 157 -23.05 -3.67 10.80
CA ALA A 157 -23.54 -3.16 12.04
C ALA A 157 -25.07 -3.30 11.95
N SER A 158 -25.59 -4.35 12.51
CA SER A 158 -27.01 -4.42 12.86
C SER A 158 -27.18 -3.61 14.12
N ASP A 159 -28.16 -2.72 14.10
CA ASP A 159 -28.64 -1.89 15.20
C ASP A 159 -28.71 -2.61 16.54
#